data_f6728dcf4694310a311b9c27245064c2
#
_entry.id   f6728dcf4694310a311b9c27245064c2
#
_cell.length_a   1.000
_cell.length_b   1.000
_cell.length_c   1.000
_cell.angle_alpha   90.00
_cell.angle_beta   90.00
_cell.angle_gamma   90.00
#
_symmetry.space_group_name_H-M   'P 1'
#
loop_
_entity.id
_entity.type
_entity.pdbx_description
1 polymer ?
#
loop_
_entity_poly.entity_id
_entity_poly.type
_entity_poly.pdbx_seq_one_letter_code
_entity_poly.pdbx_strand_id
1 'polypeptide(L)'
;MNESNFSFEKKGELLFQASGWIEPDPFPIQVTSLYSGVVKEVHVLEGESVTKGQLLVSLVDEDAQLTVLEINARLSQSIAEEAIIKADIALARASLESAKAMVTKNKAFLQEHNDTINRMDALPIGAISDQELYQAKLAYQRQNAVVLASNAEVSQKEANIQKFSKSLIAQQKTSEIFTIQKQRAELDLARTKIKAPTDGIVLRLLAKPGARMMLHMDDMDAAAAAILFKKGKLQARIDVPLSEAAQVNLGQVVEISSSILPDQTFQGKITRILGEADLQRNTLQVKVQILNPHPRLRPEMLCRAKFFGTSAIKQEEHSRLGIFVKKEALDYQITSTSEKFLWVISKDGKSCEKRNVSFGEVIESKFIEVTTGLLPGEQVILNPPSNMRIGDSVKIINIL
;
A
#
# COMPACT_ATOMS: atom_id res chain seq x y z
N MET A 1 24.96 -5.35 -15.47
CA MET A 1 25.66 -4.33 -16.29
C MET A 1 24.77 -4.00 -17.45
N ASN A 2 24.03 -2.92 -17.36
CA ASN A 2 23.35 -2.28 -18.50
C ASN A 2 23.45 -0.79 -18.21
N GLU A 3 24.48 -0.18 -18.75
CA GLU A 3 24.61 1.27 -18.83
C GLU A 3 23.56 1.76 -19.83
N SER A 4 22.45 2.28 -19.34
CA SER A 4 21.55 3.06 -20.17
C SER A 4 22.21 4.41 -20.40
N ASN A 5 22.78 4.58 -21.59
CA ASN A 5 23.20 5.86 -22.14
C ASN A 5 21.98 6.79 -22.19
N PHE A 6 21.83 7.64 -21.17
CA PHE A 6 20.95 8.80 -21.28
C PHE A 6 21.62 9.81 -22.22
N SER A 7 21.10 9.90 -23.43
CA SER A 7 21.43 10.96 -24.37
C SER A 7 21.18 12.31 -23.70
N PHE A 8 22.18 13.19 -23.73
CA PHE A 8 22.07 14.59 -23.33
C PHE A 8 21.04 15.26 -24.24
N GLU A 9 19.80 15.39 -23.81
CA GLU A 9 18.87 16.33 -24.42
C GLU A 9 19.49 17.73 -24.33
N LYS A 10 19.59 18.41 -25.47
CA LYS A 10 20.05 19.81 -25.54
C LYS A 10 19.24 20.62 -24.51
N LYS A 11 19.90 21.18 -23.50
CA LYS A 11 19.28 22.08 -22.52
C LYS A 11 18.64 23.23 -23.29
N GLY A 12 17.35 23.46 -23.07
CA GLY A 12 16.65 24.63 -23.60
C GLY A 12 17.27 25.93 -23.10
N GLU A 13 16.80 27.07 -23.57
CA GLU A 13 17.22 28.38 -23.10
C GLU A 13 16.87 28.54 -21.60
N LEU A 14 17.78 29.17 -20.81
CA LEU A 14 17.51 29.48 -19.41
C LEU A 14 16.38 30.52 -19.33
N LEU A 15 15.27 30.17 -18.77
CA LEU A 15 14.13 31.06 -18.59
C LEU A 15 14.33 31.97 -17.37
N PHE A 16 14.49 31.36 -16.22
CA PHE A 16 14.71 32.11 -14.96
C PHE A 16 15.38 31.22 -13.89
N GLN A 17 15.71 31.85 -12.76
CA GLN A 17 16.20 31.15 -11.57
C GLN A 17 15.38 31.54 -10.36
N ALA A 18 15.14 30.55 -9.47
CA ALA A 18 14.43 30.77 -8.22
C ALA A 18 15.13 30.04 -7.07
N SER A 19 14.99 30.58 -5.88
CA SER A 19 15.57 30.02 -4.65
C SER A 19 14.55 29.11 -3.95
N GLY A 20 15.05 28.17 -3.14
CA GLY A 20 14.21 27.28 -2.39
C GLY A 20 15.00 26.49 -1.36
N TRP A 21 14.36 25.51 -0.78
CA TRP A 21 14.93 24.63 0.23
C TRP A 21 14.78 23.18 -0.15
N ILE A 22 15.76 22.37 0.21
CA ILE A 22 15.69 20.92 0.10
C ILE A 22 14.81 20.40 1.24
N GLU A 23 13.89 19.51 0.91
CA GLU A 23 13.01 18.87 1.88
C GLU A 23 12.84 17.36 1.59
N PRO A 24 12.34 16.57 2.54
CA PRO A 24 12.02 15.15 2.29
C PRO A 24 11.00 14.97 1.18
N ASP A 25 11.17 13.90 0.37
CA ASP A 25 10.23 13.52 -0.69
C ASP A 25 9.39 12.29 -0.25
N PRO A 26 8.06 12.36 -0.25
CA PRO A 26 7.21 13.54 -0.52
C PRO A 26 7.02 14.45 0.69
N PHE A 27 7.26 13.98 1.91
CA PHE A 27 7.16 14.70 3.19
C PHE A 27 7.95 14.00 4.29
N PRO A 28 8.28 14.68 5.40
CA PRO A 28 8.90 14.05 6.55
C PRO A 28 7.92 13.08 7.23
N ILE A 29 8.45 12.03 7.84
CA ILE A 29 7.67 10.99 8.52
C ILE A 29 7.73 11.28 10.00
N GLN A 30 6.60 11.66 10.58
CA GLN A 30 6.47 11.88 12.00
C GLN A 30 6.23 10.54 12.71
N VAL A 31 7.06 10.22 13.68
CA VAL A 31 6.90 9.06 14.56
C VAL A 31 6.27 9.53 15.86
N THR A 32 5.03 9.14 16.08
CA THR A 32 4.25 9.53 17.26
C THR A 32 4.12 8.37 18.24
N SER A 33 4.08 8.69 19.53
CA SER A 33 3.68 7.74 20.55
C SER A 33 2.20 7.42 20.42
N LEU A 34 1.84 6.15 20.57
CA LEU A 34 0.46 5.70 20.66
C LEU A 34 0.03 5.41 22.12
N TYR A 35 0.92 5.74 23.08
CA TYR A 35 0.70 5.57 24.51
C TYR A 35 1.19 6.82 25.25
N SER A 36 0.42 7.28 26.23
CA SER A 36 0.84 8.41 27.07
C SER A 36 1.73 7.91 28.19
N GLY A 37 2.89 8.52 28.38
CA GLY A 37 3.84 8.11 29.40
C GLY A 37 5.05 9.02 29.48
N VAL A 38 5.93 8.73 30.40
CA VAL A 38 7.22 9.42 30.57
C VAL A 38 8.28 8.69 29.75
N VAL A 39 9.11 9.42 29.04
CA VAL A 39 10.25 8.86 28.28
C VAL A 39 11.29 8.33 29.27
N LYS A 40 11.56 7.02 29.21
CA LYS A 40 12.59 6.34 30.00
C LYS A 40 13.97 6.54 29.36
N GLU A 41 14.08 6.13 28.11
CA GLU A 41 15.34 6.17 27.36
C GLU A 41 15.11 6.51 25.90
N VAL A 42 16.10 7.14 25.29
CA VAL A 42 16.17 7.42 23.87
C VAL A 42 17.35 6.65 23.29
N HIS A 43 17.10 5.85 22.25
CA HIS A 43 18.06 4.89 21.72
C HIS A 43 18.72 5.34 20.39
N VAL A 44 18.40 6.52 19.90
CA VAL A 44 18.90 7.05 18.63
C VAL A 44 19.21 8.53 18.75
N LEU A 45 20.08 9.02 17.86
CA LEU A 45 20.45 10.43 17.77
C LEU A 45 20.03 11.04 16.43
N GLU A 46 19.96 12.35 16.38
CA GLU A 46 19.73 13.09 15.15
C GLU A 46 20.84 12.82 14.12
N GLY A 47 20.44 12.62 12.86
CA GLY A 47 21.35 12.26 11.78
C GLY A 47 21.66 10.77 11.66
N GLU A 48 21.24 9.95 12.61
CA GLU A 48 21.45 8.49 12.60
C GLU A 48 20.52 7.79 11.61
N SER A 49 21.05 6.76 10.95
CA SER A 49 20.26 5.90 10.06
C SER A 49 19.57 4.82 10.87
N VAL A 50 18.26 4.65 10.65
CA VAL A 50 17.42 3.67 11.34
C VAL A 50 16.74 2.75 10.35
N THR A 51 16.48 1.52 10.80
CA THR A 51 15.75 0.49 10.03
C THR A 51 14.33 0.36 10.56
N LYS A 52 13.42 -0.12 9.69
CA LYS A 52 12.04 -0.39 10.08
C LYS A 52 11.97 -1.35 11.28
N GLY A 53 11.20 -0.96 12.30
CA GLY A 53 11.04 -1.75 13.54
C GLY A 53 12.13 -1.51 14.59
N GLN A 54 13.19 -0.75 14.28
CA GLN A 54 14.22 -0.35 15.25
C GLN A 54 13.60 0.48 16.37
N LEU A 55 13.99 0.19 17.62
CA LEU A 55 13.56 0.94 18.79
C LEU A 55 14.20 2.34 18.77
N LEU A 56 13.37 3.36 18.84
CA LEU A 56 13.80 4.76 18.89
C LEU A 56 13.74 5.33 20.31
N VAL A 57 12.61 5.08 20.97
CA VAL A 57 12.32 5.63 22.30
C VAL A 57 11.60 4.56 23.12
N SER A 58 11.94 4.41 24.37
CA SER A 58 11.20 3.62 25.35
C SER A 58 10.56 4.52 26.39
N LEU A 59 9.30 4.26 26.70
CA LEU A 59 8.59 4.89 27.81
C LEU A 59 8.76 4.05 29.08
N VAL A 60 8.47 4.64 30.23
CA VAL A 60 8.29 3.94 31.49
C VAL A 60 7.15 2.93 31.33
N ASP A 61 7.42 1.65 31.51
CA ASP A 61 6.52 0.56 31.14
C ASP A 61 6.06 -0.29 32.34
N GLU A 62 6.49 0.04 33.55
CA GLU A 62 6.20 -0.71 34.77
C GLU A 62 4.68 -0.85 35.01
N ASP A 63 3.93 0.24 34.87
CA ASP A 63 2.46 0.22 35.05
C ASP A 63 1.75 -0.64 34.00
N ALA A 64 2.22 -0.58 32.75
CA ALA A 64 1.69 -1.41 31.68
C ALA A 64 2.00 -2.91 31.90
N GLN A 65 3.20 -3.24 32.41
CA GLN A 65 3.56 -4.60 32.79
C GLN A 65 2.68 -5.12 33.92
N LEU A 66 2.47 -4.33 34.97
CA LEU A 66 1.59 -4.68 36.06
C LEU A 66 0.15 -4.91 35.63
N THR A 67 -0.35 -4.08 34.71
CA THR A 67 -1.68 -4.25 34.10
C THR A 67 -1.79 -5.59 33.36
N VAL A 68 -0.79 -5.98 32.59
CA VAL A 68 -0.78 -7.28 31.91
C VAL A 68 -0.80 -8.43 32.92
N LEU A 69 -0.03 -8.33 34.01
CA LEU A 69 0.00 -9.35 35.07
C LEU A 69 -1.36 -9.44 35.79
N GLU A 70 -1.98 -8.31 36.11
CA GLU A 70 -3.31 -8.27 36.74
C GLU A 70 -4.37 -8.96 35.89
N ILE A 71 -4.45 -8.62 34.60
CA ILE A 71 -5.43 -9.23 33.68
C ILE A 71 -5.15 -10.72 33.51
N ASN A 72 -3.88 -11.14 33.44
CA ASN A 72 -3.54 -12.55 33.39
C ASN A 72 -4.01 -13.32 34.61
N ALA A 73 -3.87 -12.74 35.81
CA ALA A 73 -4.38 -13.34 37.06
C ALA A 73 -5.92 -13.49 37.04
N ARG A 74 -6.64 -12.44 36.61
CA ARG A 74 -8.10 -12.48 36.43
C ARG A 74 -8.55 -13.52 35.43
N LEU A 75 -7.86 -13.64 34.28
CA LEU A 75 -8.15 -14.67 33.27
C LEU A 75 -7.93 -16.07 33.85
N SER A 76 -6.83 -16.28 34.57
CA SER A 76 -6.53 -17.57 35.22
C SER A 76 -7.61 -17.94 36.27
N GLN A 77 -8.08 -16.98 37.04
CA GLN A 77 -9.19 -17.17 37.97
C GLN A 77 -10.48 -17.59 37.23
N SER A 78 -10.82 -16.87 36.15
CA SER A 78 -12.02 -17.16 35.36
C SER A 78 -11.98 -18.55 34.74
N ILE A 79 -10.81 -19.01 34.28
CA ILE A 79 -10.60 -20.37 33.74
C ILE A 79 -10.76 -21.42 34.88
N ALA A 80 -10.29 -21.14 36.08
CA ALA A 80 -10.50 -22.02 37.21
C ALA A 80 -11.99 -22.16 37.59
N GLU A 81 -12.73 -21.05 37.56
CA GLU A 81 -14.19 -21.04 37.77
C GLU A 81 -14.93 -21.85 36.69
N GLU A 82 -14.51 -21.80 35.42
CA GLU A 82 -15.03 -22.68 34.38
C GLU A 82 -14.82 -24.17 34.71
N ALA A 83 -13.64 -24.51 35.23
CA ALA A 83 -13.32 -25.88 35.60
C ALA A 83 -14.22 -26.38 36.73
N ILE A 84 -14.54 -25.55 37.69
CA ILE A 84 -15.49 -25.86 38.77
C ILE A 84 -16.88 -26.15 38.22
N ILE A 85 -17.40 -25.27 37.35
CA ILE A 85 -18.74 -25.46 36.75
C ILE A 85 -18.76 -26.74 35.86
N LYS A 86 -17.67 -27.07 35.17
CA LYS A 86 -17.56 -28.32 34.41
C LYS A 86 -17.62 -29.56 35.33
N ALA A 87 -17.01 -29.49 36.52
CA ALA A 87 -17.08 -30.53 37.52
C ALA A 87 -18.51 -30.66 38.07
N ASP A 88 -19.20 -29.53 38.35
CA ASP A 88 -20.58 -29.52 38.76
C ASP A 88 -21.54 -30.17 37.75
N ILE A 89 -21.32 -29.91 36.47
CA ILE A 89 -22.07 -30.56 35.36
C ILE A 89 -21.81 -32.06 35.38
N ALA A 90 -20.58 -32.51 35.59
CA ALA A 90 -20.27 -33.95 35.65
C ALA A 90 -20.96 -34.62 36.83
N LEU A 91 -20.95 -33.99 38.00
CA LEU A 91 -21.66 -34.47 39.17
C LEU A 91 -23.17 -34.51 38.96
N ALA A 92 -23.74 -33.46 38.36
CA ALA A 92 -25.18 -33.44 38.04
C ALA A 92 -25.58 -34.54 37.04
N ARG A 93 -24.73 -34.84 36.05
CA ARG A 93 -24.94 -35.95 35.08
C ARG A 93 -24.93 -37.30 35.80
N ALA A 94 -23.97 -37.54 36.69
CA ALA A 94 -23.94 -38.78 37.48
C ALA A 94 -25.21 -38.94 38.34
N SER A 95 -25.68 -37.84 38.95
CA SER A 95 -26.93 -37.81 39.71
C SER A 95 -28.18 -38.11 38.84
N LEU A 96 -28.19 -37.60 37.60
CA LEU A 96 -29.26 -37.90 36.63
C LEU A 96 -29.29 -39.40 36.27
N GLU A 97 -28.12 -39.99 36.00
CA GLU A 97 -28.07 -41.43 35.68
C GLU A 97 -28.57 -42.31 36.88
N SER A 98 -28.26 -41.93 38.10
CA SER A 98 -28.79 -42.58 39.28
C SER A 98 -30.34 -42.47 39.37
N ALA A 99 -30.89 -41.26 39.09
CA ALA A 99 -32.34 -41.06 39.04
C ALA A 99 -33.01 -41.88 37.93
N LYS A 100 -32.43 -41.96 36.75
CA LYS A 100 -32.93 -42.82 35.65
C LYS A 100 -32.93 -44.29 36.00
N ALA A 101 -31.89 -44.79 36.68
CA ALA A 101 -31.84 -46.15 37.19
C ALA A 101 -32.97 -46.41 38.19
N MET A 102 -33.30 -45.43 39.06
CA MET A 102 -34.43 -45.55 39.98
C MET A 102 -35.77 -45.60 39.23
N VAL A 103 -35.97 -44.81 38.18
CA VAL A 103 -37.17 -44.87 37.31
C VAL A 103 -37.28 -46.25 36.70
N THR A 104 -36.18 -46.81 36.19
CA THR A 104 -36.17 -48.17 35.58
C THR A 104 -36.58 -49.23 36.58
N LYS A 105 -36.03 -49.16 37.80
CA LYS A 105 -36.41 -50.06 38.90
C LYS A 105 -37.90 -49.93 39.23
N ASN A 106 -38.40 -48.69 39.43
CA ASN A 106 -39.80 -48.48 39.78
C ASN A 106 -40.78 -48.87 38.67
N LYS A 107 -40.41 -48.76 37.40
CA LYS A 107 -41.18 -49.27 36.26
C LYS A 107 -41.24 -50.81 36.25
N ALA A 108 -40.16 -51.51 36.57
CA ALA A 108 -40.15 -52.95 36.69
C ALA A 108 -41.15 -53.45 37.77
N PHE A 109 -41.19 -52.79 38.93
CA PHE A 109 -42.18 -53.08 39.96
C PHE A 109 -43.63 -52.79 39.52
N LEU A 110 -43.83 -51.69 38.77
CA LEU A 110 -45.13 -51.35 38.20
C LEU A 110 -45.59 -52.41 37.28
N GLN A 111 -44.72 -52.98 36.40
CA GLN A 111 -45.03 -54.07 35.49
C GLN A 111 -45.36 -55.36 36.27
N GLU A 112 -44.62 -55.69 37.33
CA GLU A 112 -44.93 -56.85 38.20
C GLU A 112 -46.31 -56.74 38.77
N HIS A 113 -46.72 -55.57 39.29
CA HIS A 113 -48.09 -55.38 39.77
C HIS A 113 -49.16 -55.51 38.66
N ASN A 114 -48.84 -54.96 37.49
CA ASN A 114 -49.72 -55.07 36.30
C ASN A 114 -49.90 -56.52 35.87
N ASP A 115 -48.82 -57.30 35.78
CA ASP A 115 -48.85 -58.73 35.45
C ASP A 115 -49.61 -59.58 36.49
N THR A 116 -49.54 -59.11 37.76
CA THR A 116 -50.32 -59.73 38.82
C THR A 116 -51.82 -59.47 38.66
N ILE A 117 -52.25 -58.28 38.31
CA ILE A 117 -53.64 -57.94 37.97
C ILE A 117 -54.10 -58.74 36.78
N ASN A 118 -53.32 -58.75 35.69
CA ASN A 118 -53.69 -59.54 34.45
C ASN A 118 -53.84 -61.00 34.73
N ARG A 119 -53.05 -61.65 35.58
CA ARG A 119 -53.21 -63.04 36.01
C ARG A 119 -54.44 -63.22 36.82
N MET A 120 -54.77 -62.28 37.76
CA MET A 120 -56.02 -62.38 38.57
C MET A 120 -57.25 -62.18 37.69
N ASP A 121 -57.29 -61.30 36.74
CA ASP A 121 -58.40 -61.04 35.83
C ASP A 121 -58.64 -62.24 34.86
N ALA A 122 -57.60 -63.05 34.61
CA ALA A 122 -57.69 -64.24 33.74
C ALA A 122 -58.27 -65.50 34.47
N LEU A 123 -58.47 -65.47 35.77
CA LEU A 123 -59.03 -66.60 36.55
C LEU A 123 -60.53 -66.65 36.41
N PRO A 124 -61.15 -67.85 36.59
CA PRO A 124 -62.61 -68.03 36.56
C PRO A 124 -63.33 -67.20 37.60
N ILE A 125 -64.58 -66.80 37.29
CA ILE A 125 -65.40 -65.98 38.23
C ILE A 125 -65.59 -66.73 39.55
N GLY A 126 -65.25 -66.06 40.66
CA GLY A 126 -65.35 -66.65 42.02
C GLY A 126 -64.06 -67.32 42.51
N ALA A 127 -62.99 -67.41 41.71
CA ALA A 127 -61.68 -67.94 42.14
C ALA A 127 -60.87 -66.97 43.01
N ILE A 128 -61.18 -65.66 42.99
CA ILE A 128 -60.52 -64.59 43.79
C ILE A 128 -61.60 -63.70 44.42
N SER A 129 -61.36 -63.20 45.61
CA SER A 129 -62.19 -62.19 46.31
C SER A 129 -62.10 -60.81 45.63
N ASP A 130 -63.25 -60.11 45.52
CA ASP A 130 -63.30 -58.72 45.04
C ASP A 130 -62.36 -57.78 45.87
N GLN A 131 -62.15 -58.11 47.12
CA GLN A 131 -61.25 -57.37 48.02
C GLN A 131 -59.78 -57.55 47.63
N GLU A 132 -59.35 -58.75 47.22
CA GLU A 132 -58.01 -59.07 46.77
C GLU A 132 -57.69 -58.34 45.45
N LEU A 133 -58.60 -58.37 44.47
CA LEU A 133 -58.47 -57.66 43.21
C LEU A 133 -58.39 -56.11 43.45
N TYR A 134 -59.26 -55.63 44.35
CA TYR A 134 -59.19 -54.17 44.73
C TYR A 134 -57.87 -53.78 45.36
N GLN A 135 -57.31 -54.58 46.26
CA GLN A 135 -55.99 -54.35 46.86
C GLN A 135 -54.87 -54.38 45.81
N ALA A 136 -54.88 -55.30 44.84
CA ALA A 136 -53.92 -55.36 43.76
C ALA A 136 -53.97 -54.09 42.88
N LYS A 137 -55.20 -53.63 42.57
CA LYS A 137 -55.38 -52.36 41.81
C LYS A 137 -54.89 -51.15 42.60
N LEU A 138 -55.11 -51.10 43.89
CA LEU A 138 -54.54 -50.03 44.78
C LEU A 138 -53.00 -50.08 44.84
N ALA A 139 -52.40 -51.30 44.87
CA ALA A 139 -50.92 -51.43 44.83
C ALA A 139 -50.37 -50.95 43.51
N TYR A 140 -51.00 -51.25 42.40
CA TYR A 140 -50.61 -50.71 41.08
C TYR A 140 -50.71 -49.17 41.03
N GLN A 141 -51.85 -48.61 41.53
CA GLN A 141 -52.00 -47.12 41.57
C GLN A 141 -50.95 -46.44 42.40
N ARG A 142 -50.61 -47.03 43.60
CA ARG A 142 -49.51 -46.50 44.43
C ARG A 142 -48.18 -46.56 43.75
N GLN A 143 -47.86 -47.70 43.08
CA GLN A 143 -46.61 -47.86 42.35
C GLN A 143 -46.54 -46.92 41.13
N ASN A 144 -47.66 -46.69 40.44
CA ASN A 144 -47.72 -45.70 39.34
C ASN A 144 -47.45 -44.28 39.85
N ALA A 145 -47.96 -43.89 41.00
CA ALA A 145 -47.63 -42.59 41.60
C ALA A 145 -46.15 -42.50 41.96
N VAL A 146 -45.49 -43.56 42.41
CA VAL A 146 -44.02 -43.61 42.61
C VAL A 146 -43.24 -43.44 41.33
N VAL A 147 -43.68 -44.07 40.22
CA VAL A 147 -43.07 -43.89 38.90
C VAL A 147 -43.20 -42.44 38.43
N LEU A 148 -44.38 -41.83 38.60
CA LEU A 148 -44.57 -40.42 38.21
C LEU A 148 -43.65 -39.49 39.05
N ALA A 149 -43.54 -39.73 40.36
CA ALA A 149 -42.62 -38.96 41.24
C ALA A 149 -41.16 -39.13 40.81
N SER A 150 -40.72 -40.35 40.49
CA SER A 150 -39.37 -40.64 39.98
C SER A 150 -39.08 -39.95 38.63
N ASN A 151 -40.07 -39.90 37.72
CA ASN A 151 -39.93 -39.15 36.46
C ASN A 151 -39.84 -37.65 36.71
N ALA A 152 -40.57 -37.08 37.64
CA ALA A 152 -40.46 -35.68 38.03
C ALA A 152 -39.06 -35.35 38.61
N GLU A 153 -38.47 -36.28 39.36
CA GLU A 153 -37.09 -36.16 39.85
C GLU A 153 -36.08 -36.14 38.72
N VAL A 154 -36.23 -37.03 37.69
CA VAL A 154 -35.38 -37.00 36.48
C VAL A 154 -35.49 -35.66 35.77
N SER A 155 -36.69 -35.12 35.56
CA SER A 155 -36.89 -33.80 34.96
C SER A 155 -36.23 -32.68 35.75
N GLN A 156 -36.28 -32.76 37.06
CA GLN A 156 -35.58 -31.79 37.97
C GLN A 156 -34.07 -31.88 37.81
N LYS A 157 -33.48 -33.10 37.72
CA LYS A 157 -32.03 -33.26 37.47
C LYS A 157 -31.61 -32.74 36.09
N GLU A 158 -32.41 -32.96 35.07
CA GLU A 158 -32.19 -32.42 33.72
C GLU A 158 -32.21 -30.89 33.71
N ALA A 159 -33.20 -30.28 34.34
CA ALA A 159 -33.27 -28.84 34.49
C ALA A 159 -32.03 -28.26 35.22
N ASN A 160 -31.51 -28.99 36.20
CA ASN A 160 -30.32 -28.60 36.93
C ASN A 160 -29.05 -28.63 36.03
N ILE A 161 -28.90 -29.63 35.20
CA ILE A 161 -27.83 -29.71 34.21
C ILE A 161 -27.93 -28.55 33.18
N GLN A 162 -29.14 -28.21 32.73
CA GLN A 162 -29.36 -27.08 31.85
C GLN A 162 -28.96 -25.77 32.52
N LYS A 163 -29.27 -25.57 33.82
CA LYS A 163 -28.84 -24.40 34.60
C LYS A 163 -27.33 -24.26 34.65
N PHE A 164 -26.59 -25.33 34.98
CA PHE A 164 -25.13 -25.31 35.02
C PHE A 164 -24.53 -25.11 33.60
N SER A 165 -25.15 -25.71 32.59
CA SER A 165 -24.69 -25.50 31.20
C SER A 165 -24.82 -24.03 30.76
N LYS A 166 -25.90 -23.34 31.14
CA LYS A 166 -26.07 -21.90 30.92
C LYS A 166 -25.08 -21.06 31.71
N SER A 167 -24.81 -21.46 32.97
CA SER A 167 -23.78 -20.83 33.77
C SER A 167 -22.39 -20.97 33.18
N LEU A 168 -22.07 -22.16 32.61
CA LEU A 168 -20.80 -22.39 31.92
C LEU A 168 -20.65 -21.45 30.71
N ILE A 169 -21.71 -21.33 29.90
CA ILE A 169 -21.67 -20.40 28.75
C ILE A 169 -21.44 -18.96 29.20
N ALA A 170 -22.09 -18.52 30.27
CA ALA A 170 -21.90 -17.17 30.83
C ALA A 170 -20.46 -16.98 31.31
N GLN A 171 -19.87 -17.96 32.00
CA GLN A 171 -18.50 -17.89 32.49
C GLN A 171 -17.48 -17.90 31.33
N GLN A 172 -17.74 -18.70 30.27
CA GLN A 172 -16.91 -18.68 29.04
C GLN A 172 -16.90 -17.29 28.41
N LYS A 173 -18.05 -16.59 28.39
CA LYS A 173 -18.09 -15.21 27.87
C LYS A 173 -17.28 -14.23 28.76
N THR A 174 -17.25 -14.47 30.06
CA THR A 174 -16.40 -13.71 30.97
C THR A 174 -14.91 -13.94 30.69
N SER A 175 -14.51 -15.20 30.47
CA SER A 175 -13.12 -15.54 30.10
C SER A 175 -12.73 -14.94 28.75
N GLU A 176 -13.65 -14.88 27.79
CA GLU A 176 -13.45 -14.23 26.50
C GLU A 176 -13.21 -12.73 26.67
N ILE A 177 -13.97 -12.05 27.52
CA ILE A 177 -13.77 -10.64 27.86
C ILE A 177 -12.38 -10.41 28.45
N PHE A 178 -11.94 -11.22 29.40
CA PHE A 178 -10.61 -11.10 29.98
C PHE A 178 -9.50 -11.37 28.97
N THR A 179 -9.73 -12.27 28.02
CA THR A 179 -8.80 -12.52 26.89
C THR A 179 -8.62 -11.27 26.03
N ILE A 180 -9.71 -10.58 25.70
CA ILE A 180 -9.68 -9.33 24.93
C ILE A 180 -8.97 -8.22 25.74
N GLN A 181 -9.26 -8.12 27.04
CA GLN A 181 -8.59 -7.16 27.91
C GLN A 181 -7.09 -7.41 28.03
N LYS A 182 -6.67 -8.69 28.09
CA LYS A 182 -5.27 -9.09 28.05
C LYS A 182 -4.59 -8.61 26.76
N GLN A 183 -5.21 -8.89 25.59
CA GLN A 183 -4.68 -8.45 24.30
C GLN A 183 -4.52 -6.93 24.25
N ARG A 184 -5.47 -6.17 24.81
CA ARG A 184 -5.38 -4.72 24.89
C ARG A 184 -4.23 -4.27 25.79
N ALA A 185 -4.06 -4.86 26.96
CA ALA A 185 -2.98 -4.54 27.86
C ALA A 185 -1.59 -4.88 27.28
N GLU A 186 -1.48 -6.01 26.57
CA GLU A 186 -0.26 -6.40 25.83
C GLU A 186 0.06 -5.41 24.69
N LEU A 187 -0.96 -4.94 23.97
CA LEU A 187 -0.80 -3.92 22.93
C LEU A 187 -0.34 -2.58 23.54
N ASP A 188 -0.90 -2.18 24.66
CA ASP A 188 -0.51 -0.95 25.33
C ASP A 188 0.93 -1.05 25.87
N LEU A 189 1.34 -2.20 26.40
CA LEU A 189 2.74 -2.48 26.76
C LEU A 189 3.65 -2.45 25.52
N ALA A 190 3.24 -3.02 24.40
CA ALA A 190 4.03 -2.95 23.16
C ALA A 190 4.19 -1.51 22.65
N ARG A 191 3.20 -0.65 22.85
CA ARG A 191 3.19 0.78 22.48
C ARG A 191 4.09 1.65 23.34
N THR A 192 4.53 1.17 24.51
CA THR A 192 5.55 1.87 25.30
C THR A 192 6.90 1.88 24.60
N LYS A 193 7.10 1.01 23.59
CA LYS A 193 8.31 0.91 22.77
C LYS A 193 8.04 1.53 21.40
N ILE A 194 8.46 2.79 21.23
CA ILE A 194 8.27 3.55 19.99
C ILE A 194 9.31 3.13 18.99
N LYS A 195 8.88 2.58 17.86
CA LYS A 195 9.74 2.02 16.81
C LYS A 195 9.62 2.80 15.51
N ALA A 196 10.68 2.74 14.69
CA ALA A 196 10.68 3.32 13.35
C ALA A 196 9.65 2.61 12.44
N PRO A 197 8.73 3.34 11.79
CA PRO A 197 7.74 2.75 10.88
C PRO A 197 8.34 2.33 9.53
N THR A 198 9.50 2.88 9.17
CA THR A 198 10.21 2.64 7.91
C THR A 198 11.71 2.89 8.09
N ASP A 199 12.50 2.42 7.11
CA ASP A 199 13.91 2.79 7.00
C ASP A 199 14.04 4.28 6.71
N GLY A 200 15.04 4.92 7.33
CA GLY A 200 15.26 6.35 7.15
C GLY A 200 16.42 6.91 7.93
N ILE A 201 16.45 8.22 8.02
CA ILE A 201 17.41 8.98 8.82
C ILE A 201 16.61 9.85 9.78
N VAL A 202 17.06 9.94 11.03
CA VAL A 202 16.44 10.81 12.05
C VAL A 202 16.75 12.27 11.69
N LEU A 203 15.70 13.03 11.34
CA LEU A 203 15.82 14.45 11.03
C LEU A 203 15.84 15.29 12.30
N ARG A 204 14.87 15.05 13.18
CA ARG A 204 14.75 15.70 14.49
C ARG A 204 14.29 14.71 15.54
N LEU A 205 14.83 14.83 16.73
CA LEU A 205 14.46 14.07 17.91
C LEU A 205 13.73 14.99 18.88
N LEU A 206 12.42 14.75 19.05
CA LEU A 206 11.56 15.58 19.89
C LEU A 206 11.45 15.00 21.31
N ALA A 207 11.50 13.67 21.43
CA ALA A 207 11.49 12.98 22.72
C ALA A 207 12.80 13.20 23.46
N LYS A 208 12.70 13.51 24.78
CA LYS A 208 13.84 13.67 25.69
C LYS A 208 13.61 12.80 26.93
N PRO A 209 14.64 12.15 27.51
CA PRO A 209 14.51 11.43 28.76
C PRO A 209 13.85 12.27 29.86
N GLY A 210 12.86 11.73 30.57
CA GLY A 210 12.08 12.45 31.57
C GLY A 210 10.93 13.31 31.02
N ALA A 211 10.87 13.56 29.71
CA ALA A 211 9.74 14.28 29.13
C ALA A 211 8.46 13.44 29.12
N ARG A 212 7.31 14.08 29.28
CA ARG A 212 6.01 13.42 29.23
C ARG A 212 5.43 13.52 27.83
N MET A 213 5.09 12.39 27.24
CA MET A 213 4.37 12.31 25.98
C MET A 213 2.87 12.16 26.25
N MET A 214 2.06 13.00 25.61
CA MET A 214 0.62 13.06 25.83
C MET A 214 -0.15 12.96 24.50
N LEU A 215 -1.20 12.13 24.47
CA LEU A 215 -2.02 11.92 23.26
C LEU A 215 -3.14 12.96 23.05
N HIS A 216 -3.47 13.76 24.08
CA HIS A 216 -4.67 14.61 24.10
C HIS A 216 -4.31 16.05 24.51
N MET A 217 -3.30 16.63 23.86
CA MET A 217 -3.01 18.04 23.97
C MET A 217 -3.26 18.75 22.65
N ASP A 218 -3.60 20.04 22.70
CA ASP A 218 -3.75 20.91 21.53
C ASP A 218 -2.42 21.13 20.77
N ASP A 219 -1.30 20.71 21.36
CA ASP A 219 0.01 20.72 20.74
C ASP A 219 0.23 19.45 19.90
N MET A 220 0.29 19.62 18.57
CA MET A 220 0.50 18.53 17.61
C MET A 220 1.83 17.79 17.83
N ASP A 221 2.81 18.39 18.47
CA ASP A 221 4.13 17.82 18.73
C ASP A 221 4.22 17.09 20.09
N ALA A 222 3.23 17.24 20.98
CA ALA A 222 3.24 16.65 22.33
C ALA A 222 3.32 15.10 22.34
N ALA A 223 2.88 14.46 21.29
CA ALA A 223 2.98 13.01 21.09
C ALA A 223 4.12 12.59 20.13
N ALA A 224 4.78 13.54 19.48
CA ALA A 224 5.81 13.24 18.49
C ALA A 224 7.13 12.87 19.18
N ALA A 225 7.66 11.69 18.85
CA ALA A 225 8.93 11.18 19.36
C ALA A 225 10.11 11.61 18.48
N ALA A 226 9.98 11.47 17.16
CA ALA A 226 11.01 11.80 16.20
C ALA A 226 10.39 12.12 14.83
N ILE A 227 11.14 12.84 14.01
CA ILE A 227 10.84 13.08 12.61
C ILE A 227 11.92 12.38 11.78
N LEU A 228 11.50 11.52 10.85
CA LEU A 228 12.36 10.76 9.96
C LEU A 228 12.20 11.23 8.52
N PHE A 229 13.20 10.95 7.69
CA PHE A 229 13.07 11.04 6.24
C PHE A 229 13.72 9.84 5.56
N LYS A 230 13.22 9.47 4.39
CA LYS A 230 13.75 8.33 3.63
C LYS A 230 15.08 8.70 2.98
N LYS A 231 16.11 7.86 3.20
CA LYS A 231 17.43 8.04 2.59
C LYS A 231 17.31 8.08 1.06
N GLY A 232 17.95 9.06 0.42
CA GLY A 232 17.94 9.19 -1.05
C GLY A 232 16.61 9.67 -1.64
N LYS A 233 15.65 10.11 -0.83
CA LYS A 233 14.37 10.68 -1.27
C LYS A 233 14.30 12.13 -0.80
N LEU A 234 14.75 13.04 -1.67
CA LEU A 234 14.75 14.47 -1.45
C LEU A 234 14.07 15.18 -2.61
N GLN A 235 13.38 16.28 -2.30
CA GLN A 235 12.81 17.20 -3.26
C GLN A 235 13.24 18.62 -2.90
N ALA A 236 13.20 19.53 -3.85
CA ALA A 236 13.38 20.95 -3.61
C ALA A 236 12.01 21.64 -3.62
N ARG A 237 11.72 22.42 -2.58
CA ARG A 237 10.62 23.36 -2.56
C ARG A 237 11.16 24.69 -3.09
N ILE A 238 10.73 25.06 -4.26
CA ILE A 238 11.18 26.29 -4.94
C ILE A 238 10.07 27.32 -4.88
N ASP A 239 10.41 28.52 -4.42
CA ASP A 239 9.50 29.66 -4.38
C ASP A 239 9.66 30.47 -5.67
N VAL A 240 8.80 30.20 -6.65
CA VAL A 240 8.84 30.83 -7.98
C VAL A 240 8.07 32.15 -7.94
N PRO A 241 8.65 33.27 -8.38
CA PRO A 241 7.93 34.54 -8.51
C PRO A 241 6.69 34.40 -9.39
N LEU A 242 5.56 35.03 -9.03
CA LEU A 242 4.31 34.91 -9.79
C LEU A 242 4.44 35.42 -11.22
N SER A 243 5.35 36.37 -11.50
CA SER A 243 5.67 36.83 -12.86
C SER A 243 6.16 35.69 -13.78
N GLU A 244 6.84 34.69 -13.21
CA GLU A 244 7.46 33.58 -13.92
C GLU A 244 6.61 32.30 -13.85
N ALA A 245 5.58 32.27 -13.02
CA ALA A 245 4.78 31.08 -12.74
C ALA A 245 4.09 30.49 -13.99
N ALA A 246 3.76 31.34 -14.96
CA ALA A 246 3.16 30.89 -16.23
C ALA A 246 4.11 30.04 -17.10
N GLN A 247 5.41 30.10 -16.86
CA GLN A 247 6.44 29.36 -17.60
C GLN A 247 6.75 27.99 -16.97
N VAL A 248 6.12 27.67 -15.83
CA VAL A 248 6.37 26.45 -15.08
C VAL A 248 5.36 25.37 -15.46
N ASN A 249 5.85 24.22 -15.89
CA ASN A 249 5.01 23.10 -16.29
C ASN A 249 5.35 21.83 -15.50
N LEU A 250 4.33 21.00 -15.24
CA LEU A 250 4.53 19.67 -14.65
C LEU A 250 5.42 18.82 -15.54
N GLY A 251 6.36 18.11 -14.92
CA GLY A 251 7.29 17.26 -15.64
C GLY A 251 8.50 17.97 -16.26
N GLN A 252 8.57 19.30 -16.21
CA GLN A 252 9.70 20.10 -16.70
C GLN A 252 10.98 19.73 -15.94
N VAL A 253 12.10 19.64 -16.66
CA VAL A 253 13.43 19.38 -16.11
C VAL A 253 14.00 20.68 -15.57
N VAL A 254 14.57 20.61 -14.37
CA VAL A 254 15.14 21.74 -13.62
C VAL A 254 16.53 21.34 -13.13
N GLU A 255 17.48 22.27 -13.20
CA GLU A 255 18.81 22.09 -12.63
C GLU A 255 18.87 22.71 -11.24
N ILE A 256 19.22 21.92 -10.24
CA ILE A 256 19.30 22.33 -8.83
C ILE A 256 20.77 22.43 -8.44
N SER A 257 21.17 23.54 -7.83
CA SER A 257 22.48 23.78 -7.23
C SER A 257 22.32 24.08 -5.74
N SER A 258 23.30 23.68 -4.93
CA SER A 258 23.35 23.99 -3.50
C SER A 258 24.67 24.62 -3.16
N SER A 259 24.67 25.59 -2.24
CA SER A 259 25.89 26.30 -1.78
C SER A 259 26.92 25.36 -1.12
N ILE A 260 26.49 24.21 -0.62
CA ILE A 260 27.39 23.22 0.02
C ILE A 260 28.17 22.40 -1.02
N LEU A 261 27.63 22.28 -2.22
CA LEU A 261 28.23 21.55 -3.35
C LEU A 261 28.23 22.47 -4.59
N PRO A 262 29.02 23.56 -4.60
CA PRO A 262 28.95 24.58 -5.63
C PRO A 262 29.33 24.05 -7.02
N ASP A 263 30.20 23.03 -7.06
CA ASP A 263 30.69 22.43 -8.32
C ASP A 263 29.80 21.34 -8.87
N GLN A 264 28.67 21.03 -8.17
CA GLN A 264 27.73 19.96 -8.57
C GLN A 264 26.34 20.52 -8.79
N THR A 265 25.76 20.11 -9.90
CA THR A 265 24.36 20.38 -10.21
C THR A 265 23.58 19.07 -10.22
N PHE A 266 22.36 19.12 -9.74
CA PHE A 266 21.46 17.97 -9.66
C PHE A 266 20.31 18.17 -10.63
N GLN A 267 19.99 17.15 -11.38
CA GLN A 267 18.79 17.18 -12.19
C GLN A 267 17.58 16.95 -11.31
N GLY A 268 16.55 17.75 -11.53
CA GLY A 268 15.25 17.61 -10.89
C GLY A 268 14.13 17.62 -11.92
N LYS A 269 13.00 17.08 -11.51
CA LYS A 269 11.77 17.09 -12.30
C LYS A 269 10.65 17.69 -11.48
N ILE A 270 9.90 18.63 -12.06
CA ILE A 270 8.73 19.20 -11.41
C ILE A 270 7.65 18.14 -11.26
N THR A 271 7.31 17.83 -10.01
CA THR A 271 6.31 16.83 -9.67
C THR A 271 4.99 17.46 -9.25
N ARG A 272 5.03 18.64 -8.66
CA ARG A 272 3.84 19.34 -8.16
C ARG A 272 4.03 20.86 -8.25
N ILE A 273 2.95 21.54 -8.59
CA ILE A 273 2.81 23.00 -8.50
C ILE A 273 1.67 23.20 -7.51
N LEU A 274 1.90 23.96 -6.44
CA LEU A 274 0.86 24.20 -5.43
C LEU A 274 -0.21 25.13 -6.02
N GLY A 275 -1.48 24.86 -5.69
CA GLY A 275 -2.62 25.64 -6.17
C GLY A 275 -2.83 26.97 -5.43
N GLU A 276 -2.05 27.22 -4.37
CA GLU A 276 -2.14 28.43 -3.55
C GLU A 276 -0.83 29.20 -3.63
N ALA A 277 -0.92 30.49 -3.91
CA ALA A 277 0.21 31.40 -3.95
C ALA A 277 0.42 32.08 -2.59
N ASP A 278 1.68 32.27 -2.21
CA ASP A 278 2.04 33.08 -1.06
C ASP A 278 2.00 34.56 -1.47
N LEU A 279 0.92 35.25 -1.07
CA LEU A 279 0.71 36.66 -1.41
C LEU A 279 1.71 37.59 -0.72
N GLN A 280 2.24 37.22 0.44
CA GLN A 280 3.21 38.07 1.16
C GLN A 280 4.57 38.08 0.45
N ARG A 281 4.96 36.91 -0.10
CA ARG A 281 6.23 36.76 -0.84
C ARG A 281 6.08 36.96 -2.34
N ASN A 282 4.84 37.05 -2.82
CA ASN A 282 4.50 37.10 -4.24
C ASN A 282 5.09 35.92 -5.03
N THR A 283 4.98 34.71 -4.46
CA THR A 283 5.57 33.47 -5.01
C THR A 283 4.56 32.32 -5.07
N LEU A 284 4.80 31.43 -6.02
CA LEU A 284 4.13 30.14 -6.14
C LEU A 284 5.11 29.02 -5.77
N GLN A 285 4.71 28.12 -4.90
CA GLN A 285 5.55 26.99 -4.51
C GLN A 285 5.51 25.87 -5.53
N VAL A 286 6.69 25.43 -5.94
CA VAL A 286 6.88 24.32 -6.89
C VAL A 286 7.74 23.26 -6.22
N LYS A 287 7.28 21.99 -6.30
CA LYS A 287 8.02 20.83 -5.79
C LYS A 287 8.76 20.15 -6.92
N VAL A 288 10.06 20.05 -6.76
CA VAL A 288 10.97 19.48 -7.74
C VAL A 288 11.65 18.26 -7.13
N GLN A 289 11.34 17.07 -7.61
CA GLN A 289 12.00 15.84 -7.18
C GLN A 289 13.46 15.87 -7.64
N ILE A 290 14.41 15.62 -6.74
CA ILE A 290 15.83 15.55 -7.06
C ILE A 290 16.15 14.14 -7.53
N LEU A 291 16.64 14.01 -8.75
CA LEU A 291 17.10 12.74 -9.29
C LEU A 291 18.50 12.44 -8.76
N ASN A 292 18.69 11.27 -8.15
CA ASN A 292 19.97 10.83 -7.59
C ASN A 292 20.62 11.85 -6.63
N PRO A 293 19.96 12.21 -5.51
CA PRO A 293 20.48 13.19 -4.57
C PRO A 293 21.81 12.73 -3.95
N HIS A 294 22.78 13.63 -3.90
CA HIS A 294 24.07 13.33 -3.29
C HIS A 294 23.93 13.07 -1.79
N PRO A 295 24.69 12.12 -1.19
CA PRO A 295 24.58 11.79 0.24
C PRO A 295 24.85 12.93 1.22
N ARG A 296 25.48 14.02 0.79
CA ARG A 296 25.71 15.23 1.62
C ARG A 296 24.53 16.20 1.60
N LEU A 297 23.56 16.05 0.68
CA LEU A 297 22.37 16.88 0.70
C LEU A 297 21.51 16.51 1.91
N ARG A 298 21.06 17.53 2.63
CA ARG A 298 20.19 17.39 3.80
C ARG A 298 18.92 18.23 3.63
N PRO A 299 17.83 17.83 4.22
CA PRO A 299 16.67 18.72 4.39
C PRO A 299 17.07 20.05 5.04
N GLU A 300 16.31 21.10 4.78
CA GLU A 300 16.49 22.49 5.23
C GLU A 300 17.71 23.21 4.60
N MET A 301 18.45 22.57 3.70
CA MET A 301 19.52 23.26 2.95
C MET A 301 18.95 24.18 1.88
N LEU A 302 19.53 25.38 1.78
CA LEU A 302 19.21 26.33 0.71
C LEU A 302 19.66 25.77 -0.64
N CYS A 303 18.81 25.89 -1.65
CA CYS A 303 19.13 25.55 -3.02
C CYS A 303 18.64 26.64 -3.99
N ARG A 304 19.18 26.58 -5.20
CA ARG A 304 18.76 27.41 -6.33
C ARG A 304 18.39 26.50 -7.48
N ALA A 305 17.27 26.78 -8.09
CA ALA A 305 16.77 26.06 -9.25
C ALA A 305 16.83 26.92 -10.49
N LYS A 306 17.37 26.38 -11.59
CA LYS A 306 17.38 26.97 -12.92
C LYS A 306 16.33 26.26 -13.76
N PHE A 307 15.37 27.03 -14.26
CA PHE A 307 14.30 26.53 -15.11
C PHE A 307 14.68 26.78 -16.57
N PHE A 308 14.62 25.71 -17.35
CA PHE A 308 14.91 25.79 -18.79
C PHE A 308 13.61 25.70 -19.56
N GLY A 309 13.51 26.43 -20.65
CA GLY A 309 12.44 26.27 -21.60
C GLY A 309 12.39 24.80 -21.98
N THR A 310 11.22 24.20 -21.98
CA THR A 310 11.04 22.99 -22.73
C THR A 310 11.59 23.33 -24.10
N SER A 311 12.67 22.65 -24.53
CA SER A 311 12.85 22.46 -25.95
C SER A 311 11.57 21.69 -26.35
N ALA A 312 10.45 22.42 -26.50
CA ALA A 312 9.57 22.09 -27.57
C ALA A 312 10.57 21.92 -28.70
N ILE A 313 10.80 20.71 -29.17
CA ILE A 313 10.81 20.55 -30.58
C ILE A 313 9.69 21.50 -30.97
N LYS A 314 10.01 22.72 -31.39
CA LYS A 314 9.16 23.42 -32.30
C LYS A 314 8.98 22.37 -33.39
N GLN A 315 7.99 21.53 -33.25
CA GLN A 315 7.15 21.24 -34.36
C GLN A 315 6.68 22.65 -34.76
N GLU A 316 7.58 23.39 -35.46
CA GLU A 316 7.13 24.12 -36.59
C GLU A 316 6.35 23.06 -37.35
N GLU A 317 5.06 23.03 -37.16
CA GLU A 317 4.08 22.59 -38.14
C GLU A 317 4.19 23.51 -39.35
N HIS A 318 5.37 23.55 -39.88
CA HIS A 318 5.59 23.48 -41.27
C HIS A 318 5.99 22.03 -41.51
N SER A 319 5.04 21.17 -41.75
CA SER A 319 5.23 20.03 -42.63
C SER A 319 5.57 20.60 -44.03
N ARG A 320 6.76 21.21 -44.15
CA ARG A 320 7.47 21.26 -45.41
C ARG A 320 7.78 19.78 -45.65
N LEU A 321 7.01 19.17 -46.53
CA LEU A 321 7.36 17.90 -47.11
C LEU A 321 8.75 18.12 -47.74
N GLY A 322 9.80 17.87 -46.97
CA GLY A 322 11.18 17.94 -47.43
C GLY A 322 11.33 16.87 -48.51
N ILE A 323 11.82 17.25 -49.68
CA ILE A 323 12.11 16.30 -50.75
C ILE A 323 13.50 15.79 -50.47
N PHE A 324 13.64 14.50 -50.17
CA PHE A 324 14.90 13.84 -49.87
C PHE A 324 15.29 12.95 -51.04
N VAL A 325 16.53 13.06 -51.47
CA VAL A 325 17.10 12.20 -52.52
C VAL A 325 18.31 11.43 -52.00
N LYS A 326 18.52 10.21 -52.49
CA LYS A 326 19.72 9.45 -52.14
C LYS A 326 20.96 10.14 -52.73
N LYS A 327 22.06 10.17 -51.96
CA LYS A 327 23.36 10.74 -52.44
C LYS A 327 23.86 10.16 -53.74
N GLU A 328 23.49 8.93 -54.09
CA GLU A 328 23.77 8.22 -55.33
C GLU A 328 23.11 8.85 -56.56
N ALA A 329 22.16 9.78 -56.36
CA ALA A 329 21.55 10.53 -57.46
C ALA A 329 22.38 11.73 -57.90
N LEU A 330 23.44 12.10 -57.17
CA LEU A 330 24.30 13.22 -57.49
C LEU A 330 25.21 12.89 -58.65
N ASP A 331 25.21 13.77 -59.66
CA ASP A 331 26.16 13.70 -60.81
C ASP A 331 27.52 14.30 -60.37
N TYR A 332 28.47 13.44 -60.01
CA TYR A 332 29.81 13.84 -59.50
C TYR A 332 30.79 14.27 -60.61
N GLN A 333 30.36 14.43 -61.85
CA GLN A 333 31.27 14.70 -62.96
C GLN A 333 31.62 16.19 -63.18
N ILE A 334 31.37 17.07 -62.26
CA ILE A 334 31.68 18.48 -62.48
C ILE A 334 32.78 18.93 -61.52
N THR A 335 33.97 19.03 -62.11
CA THR A 335 35.10 19.83 -61.61
C THR A 335 34.72 21.32 -61.65
N SER A 336 34.81 22.01 -60.53
CA SER A 336 35.02 23.43 -60.32
C SER A 336 33.90 24.48 -60.48
N THR A 337 32.63 24.16 -60.46
CA THR A 337 31.60 25.21 -60.29
C THR A 337 30.52 24.79 -59.30
N SER A 338 29.99 25.73 -58.54
CA SER A 338 29.05 25.54 -57.40
C SER A 338 27.64 25.01 -57.79
N GLU A 339 27.45 24.60 -59.01
CA GLU A 339 26.15 24.16 -59.50
C GLU A 339 25.99 22.63 -59.38
N LYS A 340 25.01 22.20 -58.66
CA LYS A 340 24.69 20.79 -58.44
C LYS A 340 23.45 20.40 -59.24
N PHE A 341 23.50 19.31 -59.96
CA PHE A 341 22.44 18.85 -60.86
C PHE A 341 21.93 17.46 -60.45
N LEU A 342 20.64 17.24 -60.73
CA LEU A 342 20.02 15.91 -60.71
C LEU A 342 19.46 15.55 -62.08
N TRP A 343 19.50 14.26 -62.38
CA TRP A 343 18.83 13.73 -63.57
C TRP A 343 17.42 13.28 -63.18
N VAL A 344 16.41 13.93 -63.76
CA VAL A 344 14.98 13.71 -63.46
C VAL A 344 14.34 13.09 -64.70
N ILE A 345 13.43 12.14 -64.43
CA ILE A 345 12.66 11.55 -65.57
C ILE A 345 11.56 12.54 -65.93
N SER A 346 11.46 12.86 -67.19
CA SER A 346 10.43 13.75 -67.77
C SER A 346 9.03 13.18 -67.57
N LYS A 347 8.02 14.03 -67.57
CA LYS A 347 6.60 13.65 -67.38
C LYS A 347 6.07 12.61 -68.39
N ASP A 348 6.76 12.44 -69.51
CA ASP A 348 6.45 11.42 -70.53
C ASP A 348 6.89 10.01 -70.10
N GLY A 349 7.70 9.88 -69.03
CA GLY A 349 8.25 8.64 -68.53
C GLY A 349 9.27 7.95 -69.43
N LYS A 350 9.71 8.60 -70.53
CA LYS A 350 10.58 7.99 -71.53
C LYS A 350 11.89 8.73 -71.76
N SER A 351 12.00 9.97 -71.37
CA SER A 351 13.19 10.81 -71.55
C SER A 351 13.70 11.36 -70.22
N CYS A 352 14.96 11.79 -70.17
CA CYS A 352 15.57 12.39 -69.00
C CYS A 352 15.91 13.87 -69.15
N GLU A 353 15.83 14.64 -68.13
CA GLU A 353 16.17 16.04 -68.02
C GLU A 353 17.25 16.27 -66.98
N LYS A 354 18.23 17.12 -67.28
CA LYS A 354 19.20 17.58 -66.29
C LYS A 354 18.68 18.87 -65.64
N ARG A 355 18.48 18.86 -64.34
CA ARG A 355 17.87 19.98 -63.64
C ARG A 355 18.78 20.49 -62.53
N ASN A 356 18.93 21.81 -62.45
CA ASN A 356 19.68 22.47 -61.41
C ASN A 356 18.86 22.47 -60.11
N VAL A 357 19.52 22.07 -59.00
CA VAL A 357 18.86 21.94 -57.68
C VAL A 357 19.71 22.54 -56.59
N SER A 358 19.07 23.05 -55.54
CA SER A 358 19.73 23.49 -54.31
C SER A 358 19.55 22.45 -53.23
N PHE A 359 20.61 22.18 -52.49
CA PHE A 359 20.59 21.18 -51.41
C PHE A 359 20.59 21.86 -50.05
N GLY A 360 19.87 21.28 -49.10
CA GLY A 360 19.84 21.61 -47.69
C GLY A 360 20.79 20.75 -46.83
N GLU A 361 20.39 20.42 -45.62
CA GLU A 361 21.18 19.59 -44.71
C GLU A 361 21.24 18.11 -45.15
N VAL A 362 22.36 17.46 -44.82
CA VAL A 362 22.55 16.01 -45.04
C VAL A 362 21.97 15.27 -43.83
N ILE A 363 20.96 14.43 -44.08
CA ILE A 363 20.35 13.59 -43.07
C ILE A 363 20.84 12.14 -43.19
N GLU A 364 21.26 11.53 -42.08
CA GLU A 364 21.66 10.10 -41.98
C GLU A 364 22.70 9.60 -42.98
N SER A 365 23.70 10.37 -43.33
CA SER A 365 24.79 9.95 -44.27
C SER A 365 24.38 9.46 -45.66
N LYS A 366 23.12 9.10 -45.90
CA LYS A 366 22.62 8.49 -47.15
C LYS A 366 21.66 9.37 -47.94
N PHE A 367 20.98 10.31 -47.30
CA PHE A 367 20.00 11.19 -47.94
C PHE A 367 20.41 12.64 -47.82
N ILE A 368 20.04 13.43 -48.83
CA ILE A 368 20.26 14.88 -48.88
C ILE A 368 18.94 15.59 -49.16
N GLU A 369 18.67 16.65 -48.45
CA GLU A 369 17.49 17.48 -48.68
C GLU A 369 17.64 18.31 -49.98
N VAL A 370 16.62 18.31 -50.82
CA VAL A 370 16.52 19.23 -51.98
C VAL A 370 15.56 20.35 -51.64
N THR A 371 16.09 21.57 -51.51
CA THR A 371 15.31 22.75 -51.10
C THR A 371 14.61 23.43 -52.28
N THR A 372 15.19 23.37 -53.46
CA THR A 372 14.59 23.91 -54.70
C THR A 372 14.96 23.09 -55.93
N GLY A 373 14.14 23.11 -56.95
CA GLY A 373 14.41 22.47 -58.27
C GLY A 373 13.81 21.08 -58.49
N LEU A 374 13.17 20.48 -57.47
CA LEU A 374 12.47 19.19 -57.59
C LEU A 374 11.04 19.30 -57.03
N LEU A 375 10.09 18.62 -57.66
CA LEU A 375 8.71 18.57 -57.20
C LEU A 375 8.42 17.23 -56.50
N PRO A 376 7.53 17.18 -55.50
CA PRO A 376 7.11 15.92 -54.87
C PRO A 376 6.55 14.94 -55.91
N GLY A 377 7.05 13.69 -55.86
CA GLY A 377 6.61 12.64 -56.78
C GLY A 377 7.40 12.55 -58.09
N GLU A 378 8.35 13.46 -58.36
CA GLU A 378 9.26 13.31 -59.51
C GLU A 378 10.28 12.20 -59.27
N GLN A 379 10.59 11.45 -60.30
CA GLN A 379 11.53 10.32 -60.27
C GLN A 379 12.94 10.78 -60.63
N VAL A 380 13.90 10.44 -59.77
CA VAL A 380 15.31 10.82 -59.95
C VAL A 380 16.14 9.59 -60.28
N ILE A 381 17.07 9.73 -61.22
CA ILE A 381 17.94 8.64 -61.65
C ILE A 381 19.09 8.49 -60.67
N LEU A 382 19.28 7.29 -60.15
CA LEU A 382 20.40 6.94 -59.26
C LEU A 382 21.58 6.47 -60.10
N ASN A 383 22.81 6.90 -59.76
CA ASN A 383 24.06 6.55 -60.47
C ASN A 383 23.97 6.81 -61.97
N PRO A 384 23.72 8.06 -62.42
CA PRO A 384 23.61 8.35 -63.86
C PRO A 384 24.92 8.03 -64.54
N PRO A 385 24.89 7.34 -65.78
CA PRO A 385 26.11 7.04 -66.54
C PRO A 385 26.77 8.33 -67.06
N SER A 386 28.11 8.32 -67.11
CA SER A 386 28.92 9.51 -67.46
C SER A 386 28.70 10.10 -68.82
N ASN A 387 28.08 9.35 -69.74
CA ASN A 387 27.79 9.74 -71.09
C ASN A 387 26.32 10.12 -71.35
N MET A 388 25.51 10.30 -70.24
CA MET A 388 24.11 10.63 -70.36
C MET A 388 23.86 12.03 -70.88
N ARG A 389 22.93 12.19 -71.85
CA ARG A 389 22.56 13.46 -72.45
C ARG A 389 21.08 13.79 -72.19
N ILE A 390 20.78 15.08 -72.20
CA ILE A 390 19.38 15.54 -72.07
C ILE A 390 18.57 14.98 -73.28
N GLY A 391 17.43 14.35 -72.96
CA GLY A 391 16.56 13.71 -73.93
C GLY A 391 16.85 12.24 -74.23
N ASP A 392 17.88 11.63 -73.60
CA ASP A 392 18.13 10.21 -73.72
C ASP A 392 16.92 9.40 -73.21
N SER A 393 16.63 8.32 -73.97
CA SER A 393 15.53 7.42 -73.62
C SER A 393 15.91 6.54 -72.47
N VAL A 394 15.08 6.57 -71.42
CA VAL A 394 15.27 5.79 -70.19
C VAL A 394 14.19 4.71 -70.03
N LYS A 395 14.60 3.54 -69.61
CA LYS A 395 13.68 2.46 -69.28
C LYS A 395 13.75 2.23 -67.78
N ILE A 396 12.61 2.41 -67.07
CA ILE A 396 12.51 2.17 -65.61
C ILE A 396 12.61 0.66 -65.36
N ILE A 397 13.66 0.22 -64.67
CA ILE A 397 13.90 -1.20 -64.35
C ILE A 397 13.49 -1.49 -62.95
N ASN A 398 13.66 -0.53 -61.95
CA ASN A 398 13.25 -0.62 -60.58
C ASN A 398 12.96 0.77 -60.04
N ILE A 399 11.88 0.89 -59.24
CA ILE A 399 11.58 2.05 -58.41
C ILE A 399 11.92 1.63 -56.98
N LEU A 400 12.97 2.19 -56.41
CA LEU A 400 13.44 1.93 -55.02
C LEU A 400 12.93 3.01 -54.08
#